data_712cb8258d4a8922a19023fbfaead435
#
_entry.id   712cb8258d4a8922a19023fbfaead435
#
_cell.length_a   1.000
_cell.length_b   1.000
_cell.length_c   1.000
_cell.angle_alpha   90.00
_cell.angle_beta   90.00
_cell.angle_gamma   90.00
#
_symmetry.space_group_name_H-M   'P 1'
#
loop_
_entity.id
_entity.type
_entity.pdbx_description
1 polymer ?
#
loop_
_entity_poly.entity_id
_entity_poly.type
_entity_poly.pdbx_seq_one_letter_code
_entity_poly.pdbx_strand_id
1 'polypeptide(L)'
;MRCLKVIAALLMLLALNTAVCFALEEEMTDNYSSFYESSGADSLDDSLPDDVKDTIDSAGIDISNWQSMLSPSPKKIISMFADIARGSFKKPIKDMVIIAGVVVLVGLIKGTAAAENFSEPLNIVIGCAVAVTVFASSAGVISQGMSAVEATSDFMLALIPVLAGIITAAGNPTLALTYGSFAMAAAQAAAQTAGNIIMPLCGAFSAFGMSASLSPELKLIKLADMIKKLTIGVLSFVAAAFSAVLGLKSLLAGSADTLASKGIKLALSSAVPIVGGALSDAYSSIIGSVSLLKSTVGVFGVIAVVMIDLPVVLQLTARIILLKLLGVMSSSMGDDTTGEVLDTLSSALTVINAAVIFTAALFIISTGIVISVKAGA
;
A
#
# COMPACT_ATOMS: atom_id res chain seq x y z
N MET A 1 13.24 -12.44 -0.11
CA MET A 1 12.44 -13.39 -0.90
C MET A 1 10.92 -13.29 -0.66
N ARG A 2 10.42 -13.09 0.56
CA ARG A 2 8.95 -12.94 0.81
C ARG A 2 8.37 -11.65 0.21
N CYS A 3 9.04 -10.51 0.37
CA CYS A 3 8.60 -9.23 -0.21
C CYS A 3 8.53 -9.28 -1.75
N LEU A 4 9.50 -9.92 -2.41
CA LEU A 4 9.49 -10.07 -3.87
C LEU A 4 8.30 -10.91 -4.35
N LYS A 5 7.89 -11.93 -3.58
CA LYS A 5 6.70 -12.74 -3.87
C LYS A 5 5.40 -11.95 -3.68
N VAL A 6 5.35 -11.06 -2.68
CA VAL A 6 4.17 -10.18 -2.47
C VAL A 6 4.05 -9.15 -3.60
N ILE A 7 5.16 -8.54 -4.01
CA ILE A 7 5.18 -7.62 -5.17
C ILE A 7 4.79 -8.36 -6.45
N ALA A 8 5.31 -9.58 -6.67
CA ALA A 8 4.94 -10.40 -7.82
C ALA A 8 3.46 -10.83 -7.79
N ALA A 9 2.92 -11.16 -6.60
CA ALA A 9 1.50 -11.47 -6.45
C ALA A 9 0.62 -10.24 -6.68
N LEU A 10 1.05 -9.06 -6.24
CA LEU A 10 0.37 -7.78 -6.49
C LEU A 10 0.33 -7.45 -7.98
N LEU A 11 1.47 -7.62 -8.68
CA LEU A 11 1.58 -7.43 -10.13
C LEU A 11 0.75 -8.47 -10.89
N MET A 12 0.68 -9.70 -10.41
CA MET A 12 -0.13 -10.77 -11.01
C MET A 12 -1.64 -10.51 -10.83
N LEU A 13 -2.05 -9.94 -9.68
CA LEU A 13 -3.43 -9.51 -9.44
C LEU A 13 -3.81 -8.32 -10.35
N LEU A 14 -2.89 -7.40 -10.59
CA LEU A 14 -3.05 -6.29 -11.54
C LEU A 14 -3.22 -6.83 -12.97
N ALA A 15 -2.41 -7.81 -13.38
CA ALA A 15 -2.49 -8.43 -14.71
C ALA A 15 -3.76 -9.28 -14.92
N LEU A 16 -4.29 -9.90 -13.87
CA LEU A 16 -5.55 -10.66 -13.97
C LEU A 16 -6.76 -9.74 -14.17
N ASN A 17 -6.76 -8.52 -13.58
CA ASN A 17 -7.86 -7.59 -13.75
C ASN A 17 -7.91 -6.98 -15.17
N THR A 18 -6.80 -6.87 -15.89
CA THR A 18 -6.77 -6.33 -17.25
C THR A 18 -7.32 -7.31 -18.30
N ALA A 19 -7.35 -8.59 -18.02
CA ALA A 19 -7.77 -9.62 -18.98
C ALA A 19 -9.29 -9.71 -19.18
N VAL A 20 -10.10 -9.11 -18.32
CA VAL A 20 -11.58 -9.25 -18.33
C VAL A 20 -12.29 -8.26 -19.27
N CYS A 21 -11.61 -7.21 -19.77
CA CYS A 21 -12.23 -6.08 -20.47
C CYS A 21 -12.34 -6.15 -22.01
N PHE A 22 -11.93 -7.20 -22.67
CA PHE A 22 -11.70 -7.21 -24.14
C PHE A 22 -12.94 -7.37 -25.06
N ALA A 23 -14.18 -7.30 -24.59
CA ALA A 23 -15.32 -7.78 -25.40
C ALA A 23 -16.39 -6.76 -25.84
N LEU A 24 -16.27 -5.44 -25.63
CA LEU A 24 -17.39 -4.50 -25.88
C LEU A 24 -16.91 -3.14 -26.42
N GLU A 25 -16.71 -2.99 -27.72
CA GLU A 25 -15.85 -1.90 -28.22
C GLU A 25 -16.51 -0.68 -28.93
N GLU A 26 -17.72 -0.65 -29.36
CA GLU A 26 -18.10 0.47 -30.28
C GLU A 26 -19.29 1.38 -29.89
N GLU A 27 -20.26 0.89 -29.15
CA GLU A 27 -21.48 1.69 -28.79
C GLU A 27 -21.40 2.38 -27.42
N MET A 28 -20.31 2.17 -26.66
CA MET A 28 -20.21 2.58 -25.25
C MET A 28 -19.47 3.89 -25.02
N THR A 29 -18.84 4.47 -26.03
CA THR A 29 -17.93 5.63 -25.87
C THR A 29 -18.66 6.91 -25.51
N ASP A 30 -19.81 7.19 -26.13
CA ASP A 30 -20.57 8.43 -25.91
C ASP A 30 -21.19 8.51 -24.51
N ASN A 31 -21.59 7.36 -23.97
CA ASN A 31 -22.15 7.29 -22.61
C ASN A 31 -21.07 7.32 -21.53
N TYR A 32 -19.84 6.86 -21.83
CA TYR A 32 -18.75 6.83 -20.87
C TYR A 32 -18.38 8.22 -20.36
N SER A 33 -18.20 9.20 -21.25
CA SER A 33 -17.81 10.56 -20.88
C SER A 33 -18.85 11.24 -19.99
N SER A 34 -20.13 11.08 -20.28
CA SER A 34 -21.21 11.66 -19.47
C SER A 34 -21.30 11.03 -18.07
N PHE A 35 -21.06 9.72 -17.96
CA PHE A 35 -21.01 9.04 -16.66
C PHE A 35 -19.73 9.36 -15.89
N TYR A 36 -18.60 9.54 -16.57
CA TYR A 36 -17.34 9.97 -15.98
C TYR A 36 -17.47 11.30 -15.26
N GLU A 37 -17.97 12.33 -15.96
CA GLU A 37 -18.21 13.66 -15.39
C GLU A 37 -19.22 13.61 -14.23
N SER A 38 -20.32 12.88 -14.39
CA SER A 38 -21.37 12.80 -13.37
C SER A 38 -20.99 11.98 -12.13
N SER A 39 -19.98 11.12 -12.25
CA SER A 39 -19.51 10.28 -11.14
C SER A 39 -18.57 11.00 -10.17
N GLY A 40 -18.02 12.15 -10.56
CA GLY A 40 -16.95 12.83 -9.80
C GLY A 40 -15.57 12.17 -9.95
N ALA A 41 -15.40 11.28 -10.94
CA ALA A 41 -14.13 10.62 -11.19
C ALA A 41 -13.02 11.58 -11.67
N ASP A 42 -13.40 12.72 -12.22
CA ASP A 42 -12.52 13.83 -12.60
C ASP A 42 -11.76 14.45 -11.42
N SER A 43 -12.34 14.42 -10.22
CA SER A 43 -11.71 14.96 -9.00
C SER A 43 -10.68 14.00 -8.36
N LEU A 44 -10.56 12.76 -8.83
CA LEU A 44 -9.65 11.78 -8.24
C LEU A 44 -8.17 12.13 -8.44
N ASP A 45 -7.83 12.77 -9.56
CA ASP A 45 -6.47 13.23 -9.83
C ASP A 45 -6.00 14.28 -8.81
N ASP A 46 -6.91 15.13 -8.33
CA ASP A 46 -6.59 16.15 -7.33
C ASP A 46 -6.40 15.59 -5.92
N SER A 47 -6.82 14.34 -5.72
CA SER A 47 -6.65 13.62 -4.45
C SER A 47 -5.33 12.85 -4.35
N LEU A 48 -4.51 12.87 -5.42
CA LEU A 48 -3.20 12.24 -5.46
C LEU A 48 -2.11 13.20 -4.97
N PRO A 49 -1.04 12.68 -4.31
CA PRO A 49 0.18 13.44 -4.12
C PRO A 49 0.78 13.90 -5.45
N ASP A 50 1.35 15.12 -5.49
CA ASP A 50 1.85 15.74 -6.74
C ASP A 50 2.88 14.86 -7.47
N ASP A 51 3.78 14.21 -6.75
CA ASP A 51 4.81 13.32 -7.32
C ASP A 51 4.21 12.03 -7.92
N VAL A 52 3.09 11.57 -7.38
CA VAL A 52 2.34 10.42 -7.90
C VAL A 52 1.57 10.83 -9.16
N LYS A 53 0.92 11.99 -9.14
CA LYS A 53 0.22 12.55 -10.29
C LYS A 53 1.16 12.71 -11.49
N ASP A 54 2.31 13.38 -11.29
CA ASP A 54 3.34 13.54 -12.32
C ASP A 54 3.82 12.19 -12.91
N THR A 55 3.90 11.17 -12.07
CA THR A 55 4.32 9.83 -12.50
C THR A 55 3.25 9.14 -13.33
N ILE A 56 1.98 9.23 -12.95
CA ILE A 56 0.82 8.67 -13.67
C ILE A 56 0.68 9.36 -15.03
N ASP A 57 0.76 10.69 -15.07
CA ASP A 57 0.68 11.49 -16.29
C ASP A 57 1.82 11.16 -17.27
N SER A 58 3.05 11.03 -16.77
CA SER A 58 4.21 10.65 -17.59
C SER A 58 4.08 9.25 -18.19
N ALA A 59 3.37 8.35 -17.52
CA ALA A 59 3.06 7.02 -18.03
C ALA A 59 1.96 7.04 -19.11
N GLY A 60 1.26 8.17 -19.27
CA GLY A 60 0.13 8.32 -20.20
C GLY A 60 -1.10 7.53 -19.73
N ILE A 61 -1.26 7.41 -18.41
CA ILE A 61 -2.43 6.80 -17.79
C ILE A 61 -3.42 7.93 -17.52
N ASP A 62 -4.55 7.92 -18.23
CA ASP A 62 -5.58 8.93 -18.17
C ASP A 62 -6.93 8.25 -17.91
N ILE A 63 -7.54 8.57 -16.76
CA ILE A 63 -8.82 8.00 -16.34
C ILE A 63 -9.98 8.45 -17.22
N SER A 64 -9.88 9.62 -17.89
CA SER A 64 -10.89 10.10 -18.82
C SER A 64 -10.93 9.27 -20.11
N ASN A 65 -9.82 8.62 -20.45
CA ASN A 65 -9.67 7.79 -21.63
C ASN A 65 -9.55 6.30 -21.22
N TRP A 66 -10.68 5.59 -21.21
CA TRP A 66 -10.73 4.17 -20.85
C TRP A 66 -9.82 3.28 -21.72
N GLN A 67 -9.57 3.65 -22.98
CA GLN A 67 -8.70 2.90 -23.90
C GLN A 67 -7.24 2.94 -23.43
N SER A 68 -6.79 4.09 -22.90
CA SER A 68 -5.44 4.24 -22.33
C SER A 68 -5.25 3.35 -21.11
N MET A 69 -6.31 3.17 -20.32
CA MET A 69 -6.32 2.37 -19.09
C MET A 69 -6.34 0.86 -19.37
N LEU A 70 -7.04 0.41 -20.43
CA LEU A 70 -7.22 -1.01 -20.72
C LEU A 70 -6.12 -1.61 -21.60
N SER A 71 -5.39 -0.79 -22.33
CA SER A 71 -4.25 -1.23 -23.16
C SER A 71 -2.98 -0.40 -22.92
N PRO A 72 -2.53 -0.25 -21.68
CA PRO A 72 -1.29 0.44 -21.41
C PRO A 72 -0.12 -0.32 -22.05
N SER A 73 0.80 0.41 -22.70
CA SER A 73 1.98 -0.22 -23.29
C SER A 73 2.80 -0.95 -22.22
N PRO A 74 3.00 -2.27 -22.31
CA PRO A 74 3.76 -3.02 -21.30
C PRO A 74 5.16 -2.48 -21.09
N LYS A 75 5.78 -1.90 -22.16
CA LYS A 75 7.09 -1.27 -22.09
C LYS A 75 7.08 -0.02 -21.21
N LYS A 76 6.03 0.81 -21.29
CA LYS A 76 5.91 2.02 -20.47
C LYS A 76 5.74 1.67 -18.98
N ILE A 77 4.90 0.69 -18.69
CA ILE A 77 4.71 0.20 -17.31
C ILE A 77 6.03 -0.32 -16.74
N ILE A 78 6.73 -1.18 -17.47
CA ILE A 78 8.02 -1.73 -17.01
C ILE A 78 9.05 -0.63 -16.82
N SER A 79 9.14 0.36 -17.72
CA SER A 79 10.07 1.49 -17.57
C SER A 79 9.73 2.33 -16.34
N MET A 80 8.44 2.63 -16.10
CA MET A 80 7.97 3.36 -14.93
C MET A 80 8.36 2.66 -13.63
N PHE A 81 8.10 1.36 -13.51
CA PHE A 81 8.53 0.58 -12.34
C PHE A 81 10.05 0.55 -12.17
N ALA A 82 10.80 0.45 -13.27
CA ALA A 82 12.25 0.47 -13.23
C ALA A 82 12.80 1.84 -12.78
N ASP A 83 12.19 2.94 -13.19
CA ASP A 83 12.58 4.29 -12.81
C ASP A 83 12.23 4.59 -11.35
N ILE A 84 11.05 4.16 -10.87
CA ILE A 84 10.68 4.20 -9.46
C ILE A 84 11.69 3.40 -8.62
N ALA A 85 12.00 2.18 -9.04
CA ALA A 85 12.96 1.34 -8.34
C ALA A 85 14.33 2.01 -8.27
N ARG A 86 14.87 2.48 -9.41
CA ARG A 86 16.18 3.18 -9.46
C ARG A 86 16.20 4.42 -8.57
N GLY A 87 15.12 5.22 -8.58
CA GLY A 87 14.98 6.41 -7.75
C GLY A 87 14.96 6.05 -6.25
N SER A 88 14.20 5.03 -5.91
CA SER A 88 14.00 4.58 -4.52
C SER A 88 15.27 4.01 -3.86
N PHE A 89 16.21 3.46 -4.64
CA PHE A 89 17.46 2.91 -4.09
C PHE A 89 18.58 3.93 -3.93
N LYS A 90 18.57 5.06 -4.64
CA LYS A 90 19.67 6.05 -4.61
C LYS A 90 19.90 6.64 -3.22
N LYS A 91 18.84 7.09 -2.55
CA LYS A 91 18.94 7.74 -1.23
C LYS A 91 19.35 6.74 -0.13
N PRO A 92 18.71 5.57 0.01
CA PRO A 92 19.14 4.55 0.98
C PRO A 92 20.60 4.16 0.85
N ILE A 93 21.09 3.93 -0.37
CA ILE A 93 22.49 3.56 -0.60
C ILE A 93 23.43 4.67 -0.14
N LYS A 94 23.15 5.94 -0.49
CA LYS A 94 23.99 7.07 -0.08
C LYS A 94 24.06 7.20 1.45
N ASP A 95 22.93 7.09 2.15
CA ASP A 95 22.87 7.21 3.59
C ASP A 95 23.61 6.04 4.27
N MET A 96 23.52 4.82 3.67
CA MET A 96 24.19 3.63 4.20
C MET A 96 25.71 3.67 4.04
N VAL A 97 26.27 4.37 3.06
CA VAL A 97 27.72 4.59 2.94
C VAL A 97 28.26 5.29 4.18
N ILE A 98 27.52 6.27 4.71
CA ILE A 98 27.91 6.99 5.95
C ILE A 98 27.91 6.03 7.13
N ILE A 99 26.84 5.24 7.30
CA ILE A 99 26.74 4.25 8.39
C ILE A 99 27.82 3.18 8.25
N ALA A 100 28.10 2.69 7.03
CA ALA A 100 29.16 1.73 6.77
C ALA A 100 30.54 2.29 7.18
N GLY A 101 30.82 3.56 6.84
CA GLY A 101 32.02 4.23 7.26
C GLY A 101 32.17 4.28 8.80
N VAL A 102 31.08 4.59 9.51
CA VAL A 102 31.06 4.58 10.98
C VAL A 102 31.31 3.16 11.53
N VAL A 103 30.65 2.13 10.98
CA VAL A 103 30.84 0.72 11.40
C VAL A 103 32.28 0.28 11.22
N VAL A 104 32.90 0.60 10.08
CA VAL A 104 34.30 0.25 9.82
C VAL A 104 35.26 1.00 10.77
N LEU A 105 35.04 2.31 11.00
CA LEU A 105 35.84 3.09 11.95
C LEU A 105 35.74 2.51 13.37
N VAL A 106 34.54 2.15 13.81
CA VAL A 106 34.32 1.52 15.12
C VAL A 106 35.05 0.20 15.23
N GLY A 107 34.93 -0.65 14.20
CA GLY A 107 35.66 -1.93 14.16
C GLY A 107 37.18 -1.77 14.22
N LEU A 108 37.72 -0.74 13.52
CA LEU A 108 39.15 -0.43 13.58
C LEU A 108 39.56 0.05 14.99
N ILE A 109 38.79 0.92 15.63
CA ILE A 109 39.08 1.41 16.99
C ILE A 109 39.07 0.24 17.97
N LYS A 110 38.06 -0.61 17.93
CA LYS A 110 37.96 -1.80 18.80
C LYS A 110 39.06 -2.84 18.59
N GLY A 111 39.60 -2.92 17.38
CA GLY A 111 40.72 -3.78 17.04
C GLY A 111 42.08 -3.24 17.53
N THR A 112 42.17 -2.09 18.17
CA THR A 112 43.43 -1.55 18.69
C THR A 112 43.66 -1.94 20.13
N ALA A 113 44.95 -2.10 20.55
CA ALA A 113 45.34 -2.40 21.93
C ALA A 113 44.87 -1.35 22.95
N ALA A 114 44.55 -0.11 22.51
CA ALA A 114 43.98 0.93 23.37
C ALA A 114 42.56 0.62 23.83
N ALA A 115 41.82 -0.19 23.07
CA ALA A 115 40.45 -0.57 23.41
C ALA A 115 40.36 -1.53 24.59
N GLU A 116 41.38 -2.35 24.83
CA GLU A 116 41.41 -3.30 25.96
C GLU A 116 41.40 -2.60 27.32
N ASN A 117 41.98 -1.39 27.43
CA ASN A 117 42.06 -0.61 28.67
C ASN A 117 40.82 0.25 28.98
N PHE A 118 39.97 0.53 28.00
CA PHE A 118 38.82 1.39 28.12
C PHE A 118 37.54 0.76 27.57
N SER A 119 37.45 -0.57 27.62
CA SER A 119 36.42 -1.32 26.87
C SER A 119 34.99 -0.92 27.20
N GLU A 120 34.61 -0.72 28.43
CA GLU A 120 33.24 -0.50 28.85
C GLU A 120 32.73 0.95 28.57
N PRO A 121 33.41 2.04 29.04
CA PRO A 121 33.00 3.41 28.71
C PRO A 121 33.09 3.71 27.22
N LEU A 122 34.09 3.18 26.53
CA LEU A 122 34.27 3.38 25.10
C LEU A 122 33.14 2.74 24.31
N ASN A 123 32.70 1.54 24.68
CA ASN A 123 31.58 0.85 24.04
C ASN A 123 30.27 1.65 24.15
N ILE A 124 29.99 2.25 25.32
CA ILE A 124 28.81 3.07 25.53
C ILE A 124 28.85 4.33 24.64
N VAL A 125 29.97 5.04 24.62
CA VAL A 125 30.11 6.26 23.80
C VAL A 125 29.98 5.96 22.32
N ILE A 126 30.66 4.92 21.84
CA ILE A 126 30.58 4.47 20.44
C ILE A 126 29.15 4.06 20.10
N GLY A 127 28.53 3.23 20.94
CA GLY A 127 27.16 2.77 20.72
C GLY A 127 26.16 3.92 20.68
N CYS A 128 26.31 4.92 21.56
CA CYS A 128 25.49 6.15 21.51
C CYS A 128 25.69 6.92 20.19
N ALA A 129 26.92 7.08 19.75
CA ALA A 129 27.22 7.79 18.49
C ALA A 129 26.63 7.07 17.29
N VAL A 130 26.75 5.75 17.24
CA VAL A 130 26.14 4.90 16.20
C VAL A 130 24.61 5.00 16.26
N ALA A 131 24.01 4.84 17.45
CA ALA A 131 22.56 4.89 17.62
C ALA A 131 21.98 6.23 17.13
N VAL A 132 22.59 7.36 17.48
CA VAL A 132 22.18 8.69 17.04
C VAL A 132 22.32 8.83 15.52
N THR A 133 23.44 8.39 14.95
CA THR A 133 23.70 8.51 13.50
C THR A 133 22.70 7.67 12.70
N VAL A 134 22.48 6.43 13.11
CA VAL A 134 21.59 5.49 12.43
C VAL A 134 20.12 5.91 12.56
N PHE A 135 19.71 6.38 13.73
CA PHE A 135 18.36 6.87 13.95
C PHE A 135 18.09 8.17 13.16
N ALA A 136 18.99 9.14 13.22
CA ALA A 136 18.87 10.39 12.47
C ALA A 136 18.75 10.13 10.94
N SER A 137 19.57 9.22 10.43
CA SER A 137 19.52 8.80 9.02
C SER A 137 18.18 8.11 8.65
N SER A 138 17.53 7.43 9.59
CA SER A 138 16.33 6.62 9.33
C SER A 138 15.03 7.36 9.64
N ALA A 139 15.06 8.42 10.43
CA ALA A 139 13.87 9.16 10.85
C ALA A 139 13.02 9.67 9.67
N GLY A 140 13.66 10.17 8.61
CA GLY A 140 12.96 10.63 7.41
C GLY A 140 12.20 9.53 6.67
N VAL A 141 12.73 8.29 6.64
CA VAL A 141 12.06 7.17 5.96
C VAL A 141 10.95 6.58 6.84
N ILE A 142 11.11 6.64 8.15
CA ILE A 142 10.02 6.32 9.10
C ILE A 142 8.83 7.24 8.84
N SER A 143 9.07 8.55 8.79
CA SER A 143 8.04 9.54 8.48
C SER A 143 7.40 9.29 7.10
N GLN A 144 8.20 9.02 6.06
CA GLN A 144 7.68 8.69 4.74
C GLN A 144 6.76 7.45 4.74
N GLY A 145 7.09 6.42 5.53
CA GLY A 145 6.24 5.24 5.70
C GLY A 145 4.86 5.59 6.26
N MET A 146 4.81 6.51 7.22
CA MET A 146 3.55 6.96 7.79
C MET A 146 2.76 7.84 6.82
N SER A 147 3.43 8.80 6.17
CA SER A 147 2.80 9.66 5.16
C SER A 147 2.25 8.86 3.98
N ALA A 148 2.87 7.75 3.60
CA ALA A 148 2.33 6.86 2.56
C ALA A 148 1.01 6.22 2.99
N VAL A 149 0.91 5.72 4.24
CA VAL A 149 -0.35 5.17 4.77
C VAL A 149 -1.44 6.24 4.84
N GLU A 150 -1.10 7.46 5.25
CA GLU A 150 -2.03 8.59 5.28
C GLU A 150 -2.48 8.95 3.85
N ALA A 151 -1.56 9.17 2.92
CA ALA A 151 -1.87 9.52 1.54
C ALA A 151 -2.74 8.45 0.85
N THR A 152 -2.43 7.16 1.05
CA THR A 152 -3.24 6.05 0.54
C THR A 152 -4.63 6.05 1.16
N SER A 153 -4.76 6.34 2.46
CA SER A 153 -6.05 6.42 3.14
C SER A 153 -6.88 7.61 2.66
N ASP A 154 -6.27 8.77 2.47
CA ASP A 154 -6.92 9.98 1.99
C ASP A 154 -7.39 9.81 0.54
N PHE A 155 -6.54 9.26 -0.33
CA PHE A 155 -6.93 8.92 -1.69
C PHE A 155 -8.12 7.93 -1.71
N MET A 156 -8.10 6.92 -0.85
CA MET A 156 -9.21 5.97 -0.76
C MET A 156 -10.50 6.62 -0.25
N LEU A 157 -10.42 7.59 0.65
CA LEU A 157 -11.60 8.37 1.10
C LEU A 157 -12.22 9.19 -0.04
N ALA A 158 -11.44 9.63 -1.02
CA ALA A 158 -11.94 10.27 -2.24
C ALA A 158 -12.49 9.25 -3.24
N LEU A 159 -11.81 8.12 -3.43
CA LEU A 159 -12.21 7.07 -4.39
C LEU A 159 -13.49 6.34 -4.00
N ILE A 160 -13.73 6.12 -2.71
CA ILE A 160 -14.86 5.31 -2.20
C ILE A 160 -16.21 5.88 -2.62
N PRO A 161 -16.53 7.19 -2.45
CA PRO A 161 -17.80 7.74 -2.88
C PRO A 161 -18.01 7.63 -4.40
N VAL A 162 -16.97 7.85 -5.19
CA VAL A 162 -17.01 7.73 -6.65
C VAL A 162 -17.36 6.30 -7.06
N LEU A 163 -16.65 5.30 -6.53
CA LEU A 163 -16.95 3.90 -6.80
C LEU A 163 -18.34 3.50 -6.31
N ALA A 164 -18.77 3.97 -5.14
CA ALA A 164 -20.10 3.68 -4.61
C ALA A 164 -21.20 4.26 -5.52
N GLY A 165 -21.03 5.47 -6.05
CA GLY A 165 -21.93 6.08 -7.03
C GLY A 165 -22.02 5.26 -8.31
N ILE A 166 -20.87 4.89 -8.88
CA ILE A 166 -20.79 4.05 -10.09
C ILE A 166 -21.43 2.68 -9.87
N ILE A 167 -21.18 2.02 -8.75
CA ILE A 167 -21.75 0.71 -8.40
C ILE A 167 -23.29 0.81 -8.27
N THR A 168 -23.79 1.91 -7.70
CA THR A 168 -25.24 2.17 -7.59
C THR A 168 -25.85 2.34 -8.97
N ALA A 169 -25.23 3.12 -9.85
CA ALA A 169 -25.65 3.31 -11.23
C ALA A 169 -25.58 2.01 -12.05
N ALA A 170 -24.64 1.10 -11.71
CA ALA A 170 -24.55 -0.23 -12.30
C ALA A 170 -25.64 -1.22 -11.83
N GLY A 171 -26.61 -0.76 -11.01
CA GLY A 171 -27.71 -1.58 -10.52
C GLY A 171 -27.40 -2.43 -9.30
N ASN A 172 -26.35 -2.08 -8.54
CA ASN A 172 -25.94 -2.80 -7.33
C ASN A 172 -25.91 -1.90 -6.08
N PRO A 173 -27.03 -1.26 -5.66
CA PRO A 173 -27.05 -0.30 -4.56
C PRO A 173 -26.68 -0.94 -3.20
N THR A 174 -27.06 -2.18 -2.96
CA THR A 174 -26.72 -2.89 -1.71
C THR A 174 -25.20 -3.11 -1.60
N LEU A 175 -24.56 -3.46 -2.71
CA LEU A 175 -23.11 -3.58 -2.79
C LEU A 175 -22.43 -2.21 -2.58
N ALA A 176 -22.94 -1.14 -3.19
CA ALA A 176 -22.42 0.21 -3.04
C ALA A 176 -22.40 0.67 -1.59
N LEU A 177 -23.51 0.52 -0.88
CA LEU A 177 -23.63 0.86 0.55
C LEU A 177 -22.70 0.00 1.41
N THR A 178 -22.61 -1.29 1.11
CA THR A 178 -21.76 -2.23 1.85
C THR A 178 -20.30 -1.93 1.63
N TYR A 179 -19.89 -1.69 0.38
CA TYR A 179 -18.53 -1.32 0.03
C TYR A 179 -18.14 0.03 0.64
N GLY A 180 -18.95 1.07 0.41
CA GLY A 180 -18.64 2.42 0.88
C GLY A 180 -18.45 2.47 2.40
N SER A 181 -19.40 1.92 3.17
CA SER A 181 -19.31 1.91 4.63
C SER A 181 -18.10 1.12 5.15
N PHE A 182 -17.78 -0.01 4.52
CA PHE A 182 -16.64 -0.83 4.93
C PHE A 182 -15.32 -0.17 4.54
N ALA A 183 -15.18 0.30 3.31
CA ALA A 183 -13.93 0.86 2.82
C ALA A 183 -13.59 2.18 3.54
N MET A 184 -14.60 3.03 3.85
CA MET A 184 -14.40 4.19 4.71
C MET A 184 -13.90 3.83 6.11
N ALA A 185 -14.54 2.84 6.75
CA ALA A 185 -14.09 2.37 8.06
C ALA A 185 -12.66 1.79 7.98
N ALA A 186 -12.34 1.10 6.89
CA ALA A 186 -11.02 0.55 6.63
C ALA A 186 -9.95 1.63 6.49
N ALA A 187 -10.21 2.67 5.69
CA ALA A 187 -9.30 3.78 5.48
C ALA A 187 -9.01 4.50 6.79
N GLN A 188 -10.06 4.82 7.54
CA GLN A 188 -9.95 5.48 8.84
C GLN A 188 -9.20 4.63 9.86
N ALA A 189 -9.50 3.33 9.93
CA ALA A 189 -8.82 2.42 10.84
C ALA A 189 -7.35 2.23 10.47
N ALA A 190 -7.01 2.15 9.19
CA ALA A 190 -5.63 2.04 8.73
C ALA A 190 -4.80 3.27 9.12
N ALA A 191 -5.28 4.48 8.79
CA ALA A 191 -4.61 5.72 9.13
C ALA A 191 -4.43 5.87 10.65
N GLN A 192 -5.48 5.65 11.45
CA GLN A 192 -5.41 5.76 12.90
C GLN A 192 -4.52 4.70 13.55
N THR A 193 -4.56 3.46 13.06
CA THR A 193 -3.70 2.39 13.60
C THR A 193 -2.24 2.69 13.28
N ALA A 194 -1.94 3.14 12.09
CA ALA A 194 -0.59 3.49 11.70
C ALA A 194 -0.05 4.67 12.52
N GLY A 195 -0.76 5.81 12.55
CA GLY A 195 -0.31 7.02 13.22
C GLY A 195 -0.31 6.92 14.75
N ASN A 196 -1.41 6.45 15.34
CA ASN A 196 -1.62 6.51 16.79
C ASN A 196 -1.15 5.28 17.55
N ILE A 197 -0.92 4.16 16.88
CA ILE A 197 -0.54 2.90 17.55
C ILE A 197 0.83 2.41 17.05
N ILE A 198 0.98 2.15 15.76
CA ILE A 198 2.20 1.52 15.24
C ILE A 198 3.40 2.45 15.38
N MET A 199 3.26 3.73 15.04
CA MET A 199 4.36 4.69 15.11
C MET A 199 4.89 4.88 16.55
N PRO A 200 4.08 5.18 17.57
CA PRO A 200 4.57 5.30 18.94
C PRO A 200 5.19 3.99 19.47
N LEU A 201 4.61 2.84 19.13
CA LEU A 201 5.15 1.54 19.54
C LEU A 201 6.49 1.24 18.86
N CYS A 202 6.65 1.56 17.57
CA CYS A 202 7.93 1.42 16.88
C CYS A 202 8.98 2.37 17.44
N GLY A 203 8.60 3.61 17.79
CA GLY A 203 9.46 4.55 18.48
C GLY A 203 9.94 4.04 19.84
N ALA A 204 9.01 3.57 20.67
CA ALA A 204 9.32 3.00 21.98
C ALA A 204 10.18 1.74 21.86
N PHE A 205 9.85 0.82 20.95
CA PHE A 205 10.65 -0.37 20.68
C PHE A 205 12.08 -0.01 20.27
N SER A 206 12.24 0.96 19.37
CA SER A 206 13.57 1.40 18.93
C SER A 206 14.36 2.03 20.07
N ALA A 207 13.74 2.88 20.90
CA ALA A 207 14.38 3.52 22.03
C ALA A 207 14.83 2.48 23.07
N PHE A 208 13.96 1.59 23.49
CA PHE A 208 14.29 0.54 24.47
C PHE A 208 15.31 -0.48 23.93
N GLY A 209 15.20 -0.86 22.67
CA GLY A 209 16.13 -1.81 22.05
C GLY A 209 17.53 -1.22 21.92
N MET A 210 17.65 0.03 21.45
CA MET A 210 18.95 0.72 21.41
C MET A 210 19.53 0.92 22.81
N SER A 211 18.72 1.31 23.80
CA SER A 211 19.17 1.47 25.19
C SER A 211 19.62 0.13 25.79
N ALA A 212 18.95 -0.97 25.44
CA ALA A 212 19.34 -2.30 25.90
C ALA A 212 20.71 -2.73 25.36
N SER A 213 21.01 -2.41 24.11
CA SER A 213 22.32 -2.71 23.50
C SER A 213 23.46 -1.88 24.11
N LEU A 214 23.14 -0.68 24.62
CA LEU A 214 24.11 0.19 25.28
C LEU A 214 24.37 -0.18 26.76
N SER A 215 23.36 -0.73 27.42
CA SER A 215 23.42 -1.05 28.86
C SER A 215 22.74 -2.41 29.13
N PRO A 216 23.42 -3.52 28.90
CA PRO A 216 22.85 -4.87 29.08
C PRO A 216 22.34 -5.13 30.51
N GLU A 217 22.90 -4.45 31.51
CA GLU A 217 22.50 -4.58 32.93
C GLU A 217 21.04 -4.17 33.19
N LEU A 218 20.49 -3.24 32.40
CA LEU A 218 19.14 -2.72 32.59
C LEU A 218 18.04 -3.70 32.14
N LYS A 219 18.39 -4.85 31.55
CA LYS A 219 17.44 -5.89 31.07
C LYS A 219 16.29 -5.34 30.19
N LEU A 220 16.50 -4.22 29.53
CA LEU A 220 15.49 -3.53 28.70
C LEU A 220 15.14 -4.33 27.45
N ILE A 221 15.97 -5.31 27.05
CA ILE A 221 15.73 -6.16 25.88
C ILE A 221 14.38 -6.90 25.97
N LYS A 222 13.99 -7.35 27.17
CA LYS A 222 12.70 -8.03 27.36
C LYS A 222 11.52 -7.08 27.14
N LEU A 223 11.68 -5.80 27.52
CA LEU A 223 10.67 -4.77 27.30
C LEU A 223 10.56 -4.42 25.81
N ALA A 224 11.70 -4.27 25.15
CA ALA A 224 11.73 -4.07 23.70
C ALA A 224 11.05 -5.22 22.94
N ASP A 225 11.36 -6.48 23.27
CA ASP A 225 10.72 -7.64 22.68
C ASP A 225 9.21 -7.71 22.94
N MET A 226 8.77 -7.32 24.13
CA MET A 226 7.35 -7.26 24.46
C MET A 226 6.63 -6.22 23.58
N ILE A 227 7.19 -5.02 23.44
CA ILE A 227 6.61 -3.96 22.61
C ILE A 227 6.59 -4.38 21.12
N LYS A 228 7.68 -4.98 20.63
CA LYS A 228 7.74 -5.53 19.27
C LYS A 228 6.63 -6.55 19.01
N LYS A 229 6.44 -7.52 19.93
CA LYS A 229 5.37 -8.52 19.84
C LYS A 229 3.99 -7.89 19.89
N LEU A 230 3.79 -6.89 20.73
CA LEU A 230 2.54 -6.14 20.82
C LEU A 230 2.23 -5.44 19.49
N THR A 231 3.22 -4.76 18.90
CA THR A 231 3.08 -4.04 17.63
C THR A 231 2.70 -5.00 16.48
N ILE A 232 3.40 -6.14 16.39
CA ILE A 232 3.08 -7.18 15.40
C ILE A 232 1.70 -7.79 15.68
N GLY A 233 1.34 -7.97 16.96
CA GLY A 233 0.03 -8.46 17.38
C GLY A 233 -1.11 -7.54 16.94
N VAL A 234 -0.97 -6.23 17.14
CA VAL A 234 -1.94 -5.22 16.69
C VAL A 234 -2.10 -5.27 15.17
N LEU A 235 -1.00 -5.26 14.42
CA LEU A 235 -1.04 -5.31 12.96
C LEU A 235 -1.72 -6.61 12.47
N SER A 236 -1.38 -7.75 13.08
CA SER A 236 -1.97 -9.05 12.74
C SER A 236 -3.46 -9.12 13.07
N PHE A 237 -3.87 -8.54 14.20
CA PHE A 237 -5.28 -8.48 14.61
C PHE A 237 -6.09 -7.63 13.62
N VAL A 238 -5.61 -6.44 13.27
CA VAL A 238 -6.26 -5.57 12.28
C VAL A 238 -6.35 -6.28 10.93
N ALA A 239 -5.28 -6.94 10.47
CA ALA A 239 -5.27 -7.71 9.24
C ALA A 239 -6.32 -8.85 9.24
N ALA A 240 -6.40 -9.60 10.33
CA ALA A 240 -7.37 -10.68 10.47
C ALA A 240 -8.82 -10.17 10.51
N ALA A 241 -9.07 -9.09 11.26
CA ALA A 241 -10.39 -8.47 11.36
C ALA A 241 -10.88 -7.98 9.97
N PHE A 242 -10.01 -7.31 9.21
CA PHE A 242 -10.33 -6.87 7.85
C PHE A 242 -10.60 -8.03 6.90
N SER A 243 -9.74 -9.04 6.90
CA SER A 243 -9.91 -10.22 6.06
C SER A 243 -11.22 -10.95 6.33
N ALA A 244 -11.59 -11.08 7.61
CA ALA A 244 -12.85 -11.70 8.02
C ALA A 244 -14.07 -10.89 7.53
N VAL A 245 -14.05 -9.56 7.70
CA VAL A 245 -15.18 -8.69 7.29
C VAL A 245 -15.31 -8.67 5.77
N LEU A 246 -14.19 -8.60 5.02
CA LEU A 246 -14.20 -8.67 3.54
C LEU A 246 -14.81 -9.99 3.06
N GLY A 247 -14.43 -11.11 3.65
CA GLY A 247 -14.97 -12.43 3.31
C GLY A 247 -16.48 -12.53 3.53
N LEU A 248 -16.97 -12.07 4.68
CA LEU A 248 -18.40 -12.11 5.03
C LEU A 248 -19.24 -11.21 4.12
N LYS A 249 -18.79 -9.98 3.86
CA LYS A 249 -19.56 -9.01 3.06
C LYS A 249 -19.62 -9.37 1.57
N SER A 250 -18.55 -9.94 1.01
CA SER A 250 -18.53 -10.43 -0.36
C SER A 250 -19.59 -11.53 -0.60
N LEU A 251 -19.87 -12.36 0.39
CA LEU A 251 -20.88 -13.41 0.30
C LEU A 251 -22.32 -12.90 0.33
N LEU A 252 -22.57 -11.79 1.06
CA LEU A 252 -23.92 -11.31 1.33
C LEU A 252 -24.44 -10.31 0.30
N ALA A 253 -23.58 -9.43 -0.25
CA ALA A 253 -24.01 -8.33 -1.12
C ALA A 253 -24.45 -8.80 -2.53
N GLY A 254 -23.74 -9.75 -3.13
CA GLY A 254 -23.98 -10.14 -4.52
C GLY A 254 -25.32 -10.82 -4.80
N SER A 255 -25.96 -11.43 -3.79
CA SER A 255 -27.20 -12.21 -3.97
C SER A 255 -28.46 -11.34 -4.08
N ALA A 256 -28.52 -10.21 -3.36
CA ALA A 256 -29.71 -9.35 -3.34
C ALA A 256 -29.80 -8.50 -4.61
N ASP A 257 -28.69 -7.91 -5.08
CA ASP A 257 -28.68 -7.02 -6.23
C ASP A 257 -28.91 -7.77 -7.56
N THR A 258 -28.46 -9.02 -7.68
CA THR A 258 -28.71 -9.87 -8.86
C THR A 258 -30.20 -10.14 -9.10
N LEU A 259 -30.99 -10.33 -8.04
CA LEU A 259 -32.43 -10.55 -8.15
C LEU A 259 -33.17 -9.28 -8.60
N ALA A 260 -32.77 -8.12 -8.06
CA ALA A 260 -33.35 -6.84 -8.43
C ALA A 260 -33.10 -6.49 -9.91
N SER A 261 -31.85 -6.61 -10.39
CA SER A 261 -31.47 -6.33 -11.76
C SER A 261 -32.18 -7.24 -12.78
N LYS A 262 -32.29 -8.56 -12.49
CA LYS A 262 -33.05 -9.49 -13.32
C LYS A 262 -34.54 -9.14 -13.36
N GLY A 263 -35.10 -8.72 -12.25
CA GLY A 263 -36.50 -8.28 -12.17
C GLY A 263 -36.76 -7.05 -13.03
N ILE A 264 -35.89 -6.03 -12.99
CA ILE A 264 -35.99 -4.84 -13.81
C ILE A 264 -35.90 -5.19 -15.31
N LYS A 265 -34.93 -6.00 -15.73
CA LYS A 265 -34.74 -6.39 -17.12
C LYS A 265 -35.94 -7.17 -17.67
N LEU A 266 -36.51 -8.06 -16.85
CA LEU A 266 -37.70 -8.83 -17.19
C LEU A 266 -38.95 -7.95 -17.31
N ALA A 267 -39.12 -6.98 -16.41
CA ALA A 267 -40.20 -6.01 -16.45
C ALA A 267 -40.12 -5.12 -17.70
N LEU A 268 -38.93 -4.62 -18.06
CA LEU A 268 -38.73 -3.80 -19.24
C LEU A 268 -39.00 -4.57 -20.53
N SER A 269 -38.57 -5.82 -20.64
CA SER A 269 -38.79 -6.64 -21.83
C SER A 269 -40.23 -7.10 -22.00
N SER A 270 -41.02 -7.20 -20.92
CA SER A 270 -42.40 -7.69 -20.94
C SER A 270 -43.46 -6.61 -20.95
N ALA A 271 -43.11 -5.35 -20.55
CA ALA A 271 -44.08 -4.28 -20.36
C ALA A 271 -44.63 -3.65 -21.68
N VAL A 272 -43.86 -3.69 -22.78
CA VAL A 272 -44.23 -3.08 -24.05
C VAL A 272 -43.91 -3.99 -25.22
N PRO A 273 -44.90 -4.63 -25.86
CA PRO A 273 -44.66 -5.71 -26.84
C PRO A 273 -43.86 -5.35 -28.11
N ILE A 274 -43.79 -4.06 -28.48
CA ILE A 274 -43.11 -3.63 -29.72
C ILE A 274 -41.81 -2.89 -29.43
N VAL A 275 -41.69 -2.23 -28.28
CA VAL A 275 -40.53 -1.35 -27.92
C VAL A 275 -39.71 -1.95 -26.76
N GLY A 276 -40.20 -2.97 -26.08
CA GLY A 276 -39.57 -3.57 -24.92
C GLY A 276 -38.19 -4.16 -25.20
N GLY A 277 -37.97 -4.66 -26.43
CA GLY A 277 -36.63 -5.14 -26.86
C GLY A 277 -35.63 -3.99 -26.93
N ALA A 278 -35.95 -2.93 -27.66
CA ALA A 278 -35.09 -1.74 -27.79
C ALA A 278 -34.81 -1.06 -26.43
N LEU A 279 -35.78 -1.03 -25.52
CA LEU A 279 -35.63 -0.46 -24.20
C LEU A 279 -34.73 -1.37 -23.32
N SER A 280 -34.84 -2.69 -23.44
CA SER A 280 -33.97 -3.65 -22.78
C SER A 280 -32.52 -3.56 -23.30
N ASP A 281 -32.33 -3.33 -24.58
CA ASP A 281 -31.01 -3.17 -25.20
C ASP A 281 -30.36 -1.84 -24.79
N ALA A 282 -31.12 -0.73 -24.79
CA ALA A 282 -30.66 0.56 -24.26
C ALA A 282 -30.27 0.48 -22.78
N TYR A 283 -31.06 -0.20 -21.95
CA TYR A 283 -30.72 -0.46 -20.55
C TYR A 283 -29.42 -1.29 -20.43
N SER A 284 -29.27 -2.32 -21.26
CA SER A 284 -28.07 -3.15 -21.26
C SER A 284 -26.81 -2.38 -21.70
N SER A 285 -26.94 -1.47 -22.68
CA SER A 285 -25.85 -0.58 -23.13
C SER A 285 -25.42 0.39 -22.02
N ILE A 286 -26.38 1.02 -21.31
CA ILE A 286 -26.11 1.89 -20.15
C ILE A 286 -25.37 1.12 -19.06
N ILE A 287 -25.86 -0.05 -18.68
CA ILE A 287 -25.19 -0.90 -17.65
C ILE A 287 -23.79 -1.32 -18.11
N GLY A 288 -23.61 -1.57 -19.40
CA GLY A 288 -22.30 -1.87 -20.00
C GLY A 288 -21.32 -0.71 -19.84
N SER A 289 -21.73 0.51 -20.19
CA SER A 289 -20.90 1.74 -20.07
C SER A 289 -20.54 2.03 -18.62
N VAL A 290 -21.50 1.91 -17.70
CA VAL A 290 -21.26 2.08 -16.25
C VAL A 290 -20.34 0.97 -15.70
N SER A 291 -20.45 -0.26 -16.22
CA SER A 291 -19.54 -1.35 -15.85
C SER A 291 -18.10 -1.09 -16.32
N LEU A 292 -17.97 -0.52 -17.51
CA LEU A 292 -16.67 -0.11 -18.05
C LEU A 292 -16.06 0.99 -17.18
N LEU A 293 -16.81 2.04 -16.85
CA LEU A 293 -16.38 3.11 -15.96
C LEU A 293 -15.95 2.56 -14.58
N LYS A 294 -16.74 1.66 -14.00
CA LYS A 294 -16.38 0.98 -12.74
C LYS A 294 -15.03 0.28 -12.83
N SER A 295 -14.79 -0.44 -13.91
CA SER A 295 -13.53 -1.15 -14.11
C SER A 295 -12.35 -0.18 -14.30
N THR A 296 -12.54 0.88 -15.09
CA THR A 296 -11.52 1.89 -15.35
C THR A 296 -11.14 2.65 -14.09
N VAL A 297 -12.13 3.18 -13.37
CA VAL A 297 -11.91 3.90 -12.09
C VAL A 297 -11.31 2.98 -11.04
N GLY A 298 -11.75 1.73 -10.98
CA GLY A 298 -11.17 0.75 -10.04
C GLY A 298 -9.73 0.40 -10.36
N VAL A 299 -9.37 0.19 -11.63
CA VAL A 299 -7.99 -0.06 -12.06
C VAL A 299 -7.11 1.16 -11.78
N PHE A 300 -7.62 2.37 -12.06
CA PHE A 300 -6.93 3.60 -11.69
C PHE A 300 -6.66 3.66 -10.18
N GLY A 301 -7.64 3.36 -9.35
CA GLY A 301 -7.50 3.31 -7.90
C GLY A 301 -6.41 2.34 -7.44
N VAL A 302 -6.34 1.15 -8.06
CA VAL A 302 -5.27 0.18 -7.77
C VAL A 302 -3.91 0.71 -8.19
N ILE A 303 -3.79 1.33 -9.36
CA ILE A 303 -2.53 1.92 -9.85
C ILE A 303 -2.10 3.04 -8.92
N ALA A 304 -3.01 3.94 -8.53
CA ALA A 304 -2.72 5.05 -7.63
C ALA A 304 -2.17 4.56 -6.28
N VAL A 305 -2.81 3.58 -5.64
CA VAL A 305 -2.34 2.99 -4.38
C VAL A 305 -0.94 2.39 -4.55
N VAL A 306 -0.69 1.68 -5.64
CA VAL A 306 0.65 1.12 -5.92
C VAL A 306 1.68 2.23 -6.12
N MET A 307 1.33 3.31 -6.81
CA MET A 307 2.25 4.43 -7.04
C MET A 307 2.57 5.21 -5.77
N ILE A 308 1.62 5.35 -4.85
CA ILE A 308 1.83 5.99 -3.54
C ILE A 308 2.77 5.13 -2.68
N ASP A 309 2.52 3.83 -2.58
CA ASP A 309 3.16 2.97 -1.59
C ASP A 309 4.47 2.33 -2.07
N LEU A 310 4.58 2.00 -3.37
CA LEU A 310 5.72 1.25 -3.91
C LEU A 310 7.08 1.94 -3.70
N PRO A 311 7.25 3.26 -3.95
CA PRO A 311 8.52 3.93 -3.72
C PRO A 311 8.98 3.81 -2.27
N VAL A 312 8.04 3.95 -1.33
CA VAL A 312 8.31 3.90 0.11
C VAL A 312 8.64 2.47 0.57
N VAL A 313 7.89 1.48 0.10
CA VAL A 313 8.16 0.05 0.37
C VAL A 313 9.56 -0.34 -0.12
N LEU A 314 9.96 0.10 -1.31
CA LEU A 314 11.28 -0.17 -1.85
C LEU A 314 12.40 0.51 -1.04
N GLN A 315 12.21 1.78 -0.64
CA GLN A 315 13.16 2.50 0.20
C GLN A 315 13.31 1.86 1.58
N LEU A 316 12.21 1.52 2.24
CA LEU A 316 12.23 0.81 3.53
C LEU A 316 12.90 -0.55 3.40
N THR A 317 12.56 -1.34 2.38
CA THR A 317 13.15 -2.66 2.13
C THR A 317 14.66 -2.56 1.90
N ALA A 318 15.10 -1.60 1.10
CA ALA A 318 16.53 -1.37 0.85
C ALA A 318 17.27 -1.06 2.16
N ARG A 319 16.74 -0.16 3.00
CA ARG A 319 17.32 0.16 4.30
C ARG A 319 17.37 -1.03 5.25
N ILE A 320 16.29 -1.79 5.33
CA ILE A 320 16.25 -3.00 6.16
C ILE A 320 17.36 -3.98 5.78
N ILE A 321 17.53 -4.24 4.48
CA ILE A 321 18.56 -5.14 3.98
C ILE A 321 19.96 -4.60 4.32
N LEU A 322 20.21 -3.31 4.04
CA LEU A 322 21.52 -2.69 4.26
C LEU A 322 21.87 -2.61 5.75
N LEU A 323 20.91 -2.25 6.62
CA LEU A 323 21.13 -2.26 8.08
C LEU A 323 21.46 -3.66 8.60
N LYS A 324 20.77 -4.70 8.11
CA LYS A 324 21.05 -6.08 8.49
C LYS A 324 22.44 -6.53 8.02
N LEU A 325 22.84 -6.18 6.80
CA LEU A 325 24.18 -6.50 6.30
C LEU A 325 25.27 -5.80 7.14
N LEU A 326 25.08 -4.53 7.45
CA LEU A 326 26.01 -3.77 8.29
C LEU A 326 26.04 -4.31 9.73
N GLY A 327 24.91 -4.75 10.27
CA GLY A 327 24.83 -5.40 11.57
C GLY A 327 25.68 -6.68 11.64
N VAL A 328 25.52 -7.55 10.64
CA VAL A 328 26.35 -8.77 10.51
C VAL A 328 27.84 -8.45 10.35
N MET A 329 28.17 -7.42 9.56
CA MET A 329 29.56 -6.97 9.40
C MET A 329 30.13 -6.48 10.74
N SER A 330 29.38 -5.66 11.49
CA SER A 330 29.80 -5.15 12.80
C SER A 330 30.10 -6.28 13.79
N SER A 331 29.16 -7.24 13.93
CA SER A 331 29.35 -8.41 14.80
C SER A 331 30.54 -9.26 14.36
N SER A 332 30.77 -9.41 13.05
CA SER A 332 31.94 -10.14 12.51
C SER A 332 33.27 -9.45 12.84
N MET A 333 33.26 -8.13 13.08
CA MET A 333 34.42 -7.34 13.52
C MET A 333 34.57 -7.29 15.05
N GLY A 334 33.75 -8.06 15.81
CA GLY A 334 33.76 -8.11 17.27
C GLY A 334 33.00 -6.95 17.95
N ASP A 335 32.15 -6.24 17.20
CA ASP A 335 31.32 -5.15 17.74
C ASP A 335 29.83 -5.54 17.77
N ASP A 336 29.46 -6.37 18.73
CA ASP A 336 28.10 -6.86 18.90
C ASP A 336 27.13 -5.72 19.28
N THR A 337 27.59 -4.72 20.05
CA THR A 337 26.79 -3.57 20.48
C THR A 337 26.23 -2.79 19.28
N THR A 338 27.10 -2.45 18.34
CA THR A 338 26.68 -1.79 17.08
C THR A 338 25.80 -2.70 16.24
N GLY A 339 26.13 -4.00 16.19
CA GLY A 339 25.32 -5.00 15.48
C GLY A 339 23.89 -5.04 16.00
N GLU A 340 23.69 -5.09 17.31
CA GLU A 340 22.38 -5.10 17.96
C GLU A 340 21.59 -3.80 17.73
N VAL A 341 22.24 -2.62 17.79
CA VAL A 341 21.60 -1.33 17.47
C VAL A 341 21.05 -1.33 16.03
N LEU A 342 21.86 -1.80 15.07
CA LEU A 342 21.47 -1.87 13.67
C LEU A 342 20.31 -2.86 13.44
N ASP A 343 20.35 -4.04 14.10
CA ASP A 343 19.27 -5.04 14.00
C ASP A 343 17.97 -4.54 14.64
N THR A 344 18.04 -3.84 15.77
CA THR A 344 16.89 -3.23 16.43
C THR A 344 16.18 -2.26 15.49
N LEU A 345 16.93 -1.34 14.87
CA LEU A 345 16.33 -0.37 13.95
C LEU A 345 15.80 -1.04 12.68
N SER A 346 16.53 -2.03 12.13
CA SER A 346 16.04 -2.79 10.98
C SER A 346 14.72 -3.51 11.29
N SER A 347 14.56 -3.99 12.52
CA SER A 347 13.33 -4.62 13.01
C SER A 347 12.17 -3.62 13.09
N ALA A 348 12.40 -2.39 13.58
CA ALA A 348 11.40 -1.33 13.60
C ALA A 348 10.93 -0.96 12.18
N LEU A 349 11.89 -0.74 11.27
CA LEU A 349 11.58 -0.46 9.87
C LEU A 349 10.82 -1.62 9.20
N THR A 350 11.07 -2.85 9.59
CA THR A 350 10.35 -4.02 9.07
C THR A 350 8.87 -3.98 9.46
N VAL A 351 8.54 -3.55 10.68
CA VAL A 351 7.14 -3.42 11.13
C VAL A 351 6.43 -2.28 10.38
N ILE A 352 7.11 -1.14 10.21
CA ILE A 352 6.55 -0.02 9.44
C ILE A 352 6.32 -0.42 7.98
N ASN A 353 7.28 -1.08 7.35
CA ASN A 353 7.14 -1.58 5.99
C ASN A 353 5.99 -2.58 5.84
N ALA A 354 5.81 -3.44 6.84
CA ALA A 354 4.68 -4.36 6.88
C ALA A 354 3.34 -3.62 6.99
N ALA A 355 3.26 -2.53 7.74
CA ALA A 355 2.06 -1.71 7.86
C ALA A 355 1.70 -1.04 6.52
N VAL A 356 2.68 -0.45 5.82
CA VAL A 356 2.48 0.15 4.47
C VAL A 356 1.97 -0.91 3.49
N ILE A 357 2.67 -2.06 3.38
CA ILE A 357 2.28 -3.15 2.48
C ILE A 357 0.88 -3.67 2.82
N PHE A 358 0.56 -3.79 4.11
CA PHE A 358 -0.76 -4.25 4.55
C PHE A 358 -1.86 -3.28 4.14
N THR A 359 -1.68 -1.98 4.34
CA THR A 359 -2.66 -0.95 3.94
C THR A 359 -2.88 -0.97 2.43
N ALA A 360 -1.81 -0.98 1.63
CA ALA A 360 -1.90 -1.10 0.19
C ALA A 360 -2.66 -2.36 -0.24
N ALA A 361 -2.29 -3.52 0.30
CA ALA A 361 -2.92 -4.79 -0.04
C ALA A 361 -4.41 -4.81 0.31
N LEU A 362 -4.78 -4.24 1.46
CA LEU A 362 -6.18 -4.13 1.90
C LEU A 362 -7.02 -3.35 0.87
N PHE A 363 -6.54 -2.19 0.43
CA PHE A 363 -7.29 -1.37 -0.52
C PHE A 363 -7.30 -1.97 -1.92
N ILE A 364 -6.20 -2.56 -2.37
CA ILE A 364 -6.15 -3.25 -3.67
C ILE A 364 -7.13 -4.43 -3.70
N ILE A 365 -7.17 -5.25 -2.65
CA ILE A 365 -8.10 -6.38 -2.57
C ILE A 365 -9.54 -5.86 -2.50
N SER A 366 -9.82 -4.85 -1.69
CA SER A 366 -11.15 -4.26 -1.56
C SER A 366 -11.66 -3.73 -2.90
N THR A 367 -10.84 -2.96 -3.61
CA THR A 367 -11.16 -2.42 -4.95
C THR A 367 -11.29 -3.54 -5.99
N GLY A 368 -10.41 -4.54 -5.95
CA GLY A 368 -10.46 -5.71 -6.83
C GLY A 368 -11.76 -6.52 -6.69
N ILE A 369 -12.26 -6.69 -5.47
CA ILE A 369 -13.57 -7.32 -5.23
C ILE A 369 -14.69 -6.52 -5.91
N VAL A 370 -14.67 -5.19 -5.78
CA VAL A 370 -15.67 -4.32 -6.41
C VAL A 370 -15.63 -4.44 -7.93
N ILE A 371 -14.44 -4.39 -8.53
CA ILE A 371 -14.29 -4.53 -9.99
C ILE A 371 -14.85 -5.87 -10.48
N SER A 372 -14.63 -6.95 -9.73
CA SER A 372 -15.00 -8.32 -10.12
C SER A 372 -16.51 -8.60 -10.09
N VAL A 373 -17.30 -7.79 -9.38
CA VAL A 373 -18.76 -7.97 -9.34
C VAL A 373 -19.38 -7.58 -10.67
N LYS A 374 -20.16 -8.47 -11.28
CA LYS A 374 -20.83 -8.20 -12.55
C LYS A 374 -21.93 -7.17 -12.37
N ALA A 375 -21.97 -6.17 -13.25
CA ALA A 375 -23.07 -5.22 -13.34
C ALA A 375 -24.31 -5.91 -13.94
N GLY A 376 -25.48 -5.74 -13.30
CA GLY A 376 -26.76 -6.17 -13.88
C GLY A 376 -26.93 -7.67 -14.15
N ALA A 377 -26.19 -8.56 -13.47
CA ALA A 377 -26.32 -9.99 -13.63
C ALA A 377 -27.50 -10.59 -12.86
#